data_8637ae0735b29f5a5b55ae8b9ed9e95b
#
_entry.id   8637ae0735b29f5a5b55ae8b9ed9e95b
#
_cell.length_a   1.000
_cell.length_b   1.000
_cell.length_c   1.000
_cell.angle_alpha   90.00
_cell.angle_beta   90.00
_cell.angle_gamma   90.00
#
_symmetry.space_group_name_H-M   'P 1'
#
loop_
_entity.id
_entity.type
_entity.pdbx_description
1 polymer ?
#
loop_
_entity_poly.entity_id
_entity_poly.type
_entity_poly.pdbx_seq_one_letter_code
_entity_poly.pdbx_strand_id
1 'polypeptide(L)'
;MGSSTGPESANASSRLVSELASRIGSLGVELADVAGNLDEVSGRVSNESDQFKELQRTAEHMVGGNREIDRAAKGAQQAASAAGNEIAESRLLIGGAVQHIGELTGAVSHIQERLASFSTLLKQVGRVAETIDTIARQTRLLSLNASIEAARAGEAGRGFAVVAGEVKALAEQTRTATVNITDTVRALGEQIGGLIKESGEATRHSGNAAEGAEKVKGVIHRAHDAFNTVGREVDAIAKATTDNLEACDTTLSQLSELATGVELSSTNLRKADERLERLLALSENLIEFIAESGVETDDTAIIRLGVEAAKRISTEFEAAINRGEITMARLFDERYREIPGTDPKQYLTDYVQFTDRVLPPIQDPLRKADPRIVFCVAWAKGGYLPTHNPEYSKPQGKDPAWNAAYSRNRRLFDDRAVQKVAANTKPFLLQTYRRDMGGGKFVLMKDLSSPIMVNGRHWGAFRVGYRHK
;
A
#
# COMPACT_ATOMS: atom_id res chain seq x y z
N MET A 1 -77.89 23.49 40.34
CA MET A 1 -77.45 22.11 40.12
C MET A 1 -75.95 22.09 40.22
N GLY A 2 -75.43 21.87 41.41
CA GLY A 2 -73.98 21.70 41.62
C GLY A 2 -73.63 20.24 41.46
N SER A 3 -72.87 19.86 40.48
CA SER A 3 -72.31 18.51 40.30
C SER A 3 -71.18 18.31 41.33
N SER A 4 -71.48 17.62 42.42
CA SER A 4 -70.49 17.08 43.33
C SER A 4 -69.72 15.99 42.58
N THR A 5 -68.55 16.31 42.06
CA THR A 5 -67.56 15.30 41.65
C THR A 5 -67.09 14.57 42.95
N GLY A 6 -67.61 13.36 43.17
CA GLY A 6 -67.35 12.60 44.36
C GLY A 6 -65.87 12.19 44.50
N PRO A 7 -65.39 11.79 45.70
CA PRO A 7 -64.01 11.40 46.01
C PRO A 7 -63.45 10.26 45.10
N GLU A 8 -64.31 9.45 44.50
CA GLU A 8 -63.97 8.39 43.57
C GLU A 8 -63.45 8.94 42.20
N SER A 9 -64.04 10.03 41.66
CA SER A 9 -63.60 10.62 40.41
C SER A 9 -62.26 11.35 40.57
N ALA A 10 -62.01 11.99 41.72
CA ALA A 10 -60.74 12.63 42.03
C ALA A 10 -59.60 11.58 42.17
N ASN A 11 -59.92 10.43 42.78
CA ASN A 11 -58.94 9.33 42.93
C ASN A 11 -58.65 8.62 41.60
N ALA A 12 -59.65 8.51 40.71
CA ALA A 12 -59.46 7.96 39.36
C ALA A 12 -58.60 8.90 38.49
N SER A 13 -58.82 10.22 38.54
CA SER A 13 -58.04 11.23 37.85
C SER A 13 -56.58 11.26 38.33
N SER A 14 -56.34 11.17 39.64
CA SER A 14 -55.00 11.13 40.21
C SER A 14 -54.23 9.86 39.78
N ARG A 15 -54.88 8.70 39.74
CA ARG A 15 -54.29 7.48 39.21
C ARG A 15 -53.94 7.55 37.75
N LEU A 16 -54.80 8.14 36.91
CA LEU A 16 -54.53 8.32 35.48
C LEU A 16 -53.33 9.24 35.25
N VAL A 17 -53.21 10.33 36.00
CA VAL A 17 -52.09 11.26 35.90
C VAL A 17 -50.79 10.61 36.36
N SER A 18 -50.82 9.81 37.44
CA SER A 18 -49.65 9.06 37.90
C SER A 18 -49.19 8.03 36.85
N GLU A 19 -50.12 7.28 36.26
CA GLU A 19 -49.85 6.33 35.16
C GLU A 19 -49.24 7.07 33.93
N LEU A 20 -49.81 8.23 33.58
CA LEU A 20 -49.30 9.06 32.47
C LEU A 20 -47.87 9.56 32.75
N ALA A 21 -47.59 10.01 33.97
CA ALA A 21 -46.26 10.41 34.40
C ALA A 21 -45.22 9.26 34.29
N SER A 22 -45.63 8.05 34.69
CA SER A 22 -44.79 6.85 34.56
C SER A 22 -44.46 6.53 33.08
N ARG A 23 -45.49 6.58 32.21
CA ARG A 23 -45.30 6.35 30.75
C ARG A 23 -44.45 7.43 30.07
N ILE A 24 -44.65 8.70 30.44
CA ILE A 24 -43.78 9.79 29.93
C ILE A 24 -42.35 9.63 30.43
N GLY A 25 -42.17 9.19 31.69
CA GLY A 25 -40.85 8.88 32.20
C GLY A 25 -40.15 7.74 31.44
N SER A 26 -40.90 6.66 31.14
CA SER A 26 -40.39 5.58 30.29
C SER A 26 -40.04 6.06 28.88
N LEU A 27 -40.89 6.91 28.27
CA LEU A 27 -40.59 7.52 26.97
C LEU A 27 -39.29 8.33 27.00
N GLY A 28 -39.05 9.09 28.06
CA GLY A 28 -37.82 9.84 28.24
C GLY A 28 -36.58 8.92 28.29
N VAL A 29 -36.71 7.76 28.94
CA VAL A 29 -35.64 6.72 28.99
C VAL A 29 -35.34 6.17 27.59
N GLU A 30 -36.39 5.77 26.85
CA GLU A 30 -36.24 5.26 25.47
C GLU A 30 -35.63 6.33 24.52
N LEU A 31 -36.06 7.59 24.63
CA LEU A 31 -35.51 8.67 23.83
C LEU A 31 -34.02 8.90 24.15
N ALA A 32 -33.61 8.79 25.41
CA ALA A 32 -32.20 8.94 25.78
C ALA A 32 -31.33 7.76 25.26
N ASP A 33 -31.91 6.56 25.17
CA ASP A 33 -31.22 5.41 24.56
C ASP A 33 -31.07 5.58 23.04
N VAL A 34 -32.15 6.01 22.36
CA VAL A 34 -32.10 6.32 20.92
C VAL A 34 -31.07 7.42 20.62
N ALA A 35 -30.99 8.46 21.46
CA ALA A 35 -29.98 9.50 21.31
C ALA A 35 -28.55 8.96 21.39
N GLY A 36 -28.29 8.06 22.36
CA GLY A 36 -26.98 7.41 22.48
C GLY A 36 -26.63 6.53 21.28
N ASN A 37 -27.60 5.81 20.73
CA ASN A 37 -27.40 5.00 19.51
C ASN A 37 -27.16 5.90 18.29
N LEU A 38 -27.82 7.07 18.25
CA LEU A 38 -27.61 8.05 17.18
C LEU A 38 -26.18 8.61 17.18
N ASP A 39 -25.63 8.91 18.36
CA ASP A 39 -24.25 9.35 18.52
C ASP A 39 -23.25 8.28 17.99
N GLU A 40 -23.49 7.01 18.31
CA GLU A 40 -22.66 5.91 17.81
C GLU A 40 -22.71 5.80 16.28
N VAL A 41 -23.93 5.89 15.70
CA VAL A 41 -24.11 5.86 14.23
C VAL A 41 -23.46 7.08 13.58
N SER A 42 -23.59 8.26 14.19
CA SER A 42 -22.97 9.49 13.71
C SER A 42 -21.44 9.37 13.67
N GLY A 43 -20.84 8.81 14.73
CA GLY A 43 -19.41 8.52 14.77
C GLY A 43 -18.97 7.55 13.68
N ARG A 44 -19.73 6.50 13.42
CA ARG A 44 -19.46 5.55 12.32
C ARG A 44 -19.54 6.22 10.96
N VAL A 45 -20.57 7.01 10.69
CA VAL A 45 -20.74 7.74 9.43
C VAL A 45 -19.60 8.73 9.19
N SER A 46 -19.09 9.39 10.25
CA SER A 46 -17.90 10.23 10.15
C SER A 46 -16.66 9.45 9.75
N ASN A 47 -16.43 8.30 10.37
CA ASN A 47 -15.30 7.42 10.03
C ASN A 47 -15.42 6.87 8.58
N GLU A 48 -16.62 6.52 8.14
CA GLU A 48 -16.87 6.09 6.75
C GLU A 48 -16.53 7.20 5.76
N SER A 49 -16.88 8.46 6.05
CA SER A 49 -16.50 9.60 5.23
C SER A 49 -14.99 9.73 5.01
N ASP A 50 -14.21 9.53 6.07
CA ASP A 50 -12.76 9.61 5.98
C ASP A 50 -12.16 8.41 5.21
N GLN A 51 -12.73 7.22 5.37
CA GLN A 51 -12.35 6.04 4.59
C GLN A 51 -12.62 6.22 3.09
N PHE A 52 -13.76 6.82 2.70
CA PHE A 52 -14.03 7.09 1.30
C PHE A 52 -13.06 8.10 0.68
N LYS A 53 -12.65 9.14 1.41
CA LYS A 53 -11.60 10.06 0.95
C LYS A 53 -10.25 9.35 0.71
N GLU A 54 -9.90 8.39 1.56
CA GLU A 54 -8.67 7.62 1.41
C GLU A 54 -8.75 6.66 0.21
N LEU A 55 -9.90 6.00 0.02
CA LEU A 55 -10.16 5.16 -1.15
C LEU A 55 -10.10 5.94 -2.44
N GLN A 56 -10.65 7.17 -2.46
CA GLN A 56 -10.58 8.05 -3.62
C GLN A 56 -9.13 8.39 -3.98
N ARG A 57 -8.30 8.77 -3.01
CA ARG A 57 -6.87 9.03 -3.23
C ARG A 57 -6.14 7.79 -3.77
N THR A 58 -6.50 6.61 -3.26
CA THR A 58 -5.92 5.34 -3.71
C THR A 58 -6.29 5.07 -5.17
N ALA A 59 -7.55 5.27 -5.56
CA ALA A 59 -8.01 5.11 -6.94
C ALA A 59 -7.32 6.12 -7.89
N GLU A 60 -7.18 7.39 -7.49
CA GLU A 60 -6.45 8.40 -8.24
C GLU A 60 -4.96 8.01 -8.44
N HIS A 61 -4.33 7.46 -7.42
CA HIS A 61 -2.96 6.93 -7.49
C HIS A 61 -2.85 5.74 -8.45
N MET A 62 -3.85 4.85 -8.44
CA MET A 62 -3.93 3.73 -9.40
C MET A 62 -4.04 4.22 -10.86
N VAL A 63 -4.84 5.27 -11.12
CA VAL A 63 -4.90 5.93 -12.44
C VAL A 63 -3.53 6.44 -12.86
N GLY A 64 -2.81 7.11 -11.94
CA GLY A 64 -1.44 7.58 -12.19
C GLY A 64 -0.49 6.45 -12.56
N GLY A 65 -0.47 5.38 -11.76
CA GLY A 65 0.36 4.20 -12.01
C GLY A 65 0.04 3.49 -13.33
N ASN A 66 -1.24 3.32 -13.65
CA ASN A 66 -1.65 2.72 -14.93
C ASN A 66 -1.20 3.56 -16.15
N ARG A 67 -1.23 4.90 -16.05
CA ARG A 67 -0.69 5.78 -17.11
C ARG A 67 0.82 5.66 -17.28
N GLU A 68 1.55 5.36 -16.23
CA GLU A 68 3.00 5.08 -16.30
C GLU A 68 3.26 3.72 -16.96
N ILE A 69 2.47 2.69 -16.63
CA ILE A 69 2.54 1.37 -17.27
C ILE A 69 2.25 1.50 -18.78
N ASP A 70 1.22 2.25 -19.18
CA ASP A 70 0.89 2.48 -20.59
C ASP A 70 2.07 3.13 -21.35
N ARG A 71 2.70 4.14 -20.76
CA ARG A 71 3.89 4.78 -21.35
C ARG A 71 5.07 3.81 -21.47
N ALA A 72 5.32 3.00 -20.45
CA ALA A 72 6.38 2.00 -20.44
C ALA A 72 6.12 0.90 -21.49
N ALA A 73 4.87 0.43 -21.61
CA ALA A 73 4.46 -0.54 -22.62
C ALA A 73 4.69 0.00 -24.04
N LYS A 74 4.28 1.23 -24.34
CA LYS A 74 4.53 1.87 -25.62
C LYS A 74 6.02 1.98 -25.96
N GLY A 75 6.84 2.35 -24.97
CA GLY A 75 8.30 2.40 -25.10
C GLY A 75 8.89 1.00 -25.39
N ALA A 76 8.43 -0.02 -24.67
CA ALA A 76 8.87 -1.40 -24.89
C ALA A 76 8.47 -1.94 -26.26
N GLN A 77 7.28 -1.60 -26.75
CA GLN A 77 6.81 -1.96 -28.08
C GLN A 77 7.67 -1.33 -29.18
N GLN A 78 8.02 -0.05 -29.04
CA GLN A 78 8.91 0.62 -29.98
C GLN A 78 10.30 -0.03 -29.99
N ALA A 79 10.86 -0.33 -28.82
CA ALA A 79 12.14 -1.00 -28.71
C ALA A 79 12.14 -2.41 -29.32
N ALA A 80 11.07 -3.20 -29.06
CA ALA A 80 10.91 -4.53 -29.64
C ALA A 80 10.80 -4.48 -31.16
N SER A 81 10.05 -3.53 -31.72
CA SER A 81 9.93 -3.32 -33.16
C SER A 81 11.26 -2.91 -33.82
N ALA A 82 12.00 -1.99 -33.19
CA ALA A 82 13.32 -1.57 -33.68
C ALA A 82 14.30 -2.76 -33.67
N ALA A 83 14.38 -3.51 -32.56
CA ALA A 83 15.21 -4.71 -32.48
C ALA A 83 14.81 -5.79 -33.50
N GLY A 84 13.50 -5.97 -33.74
CA GLY A 84 12.99 -6.87 -34.76
C GLY A 84 13.49 -6.49 -36.16
N ASN A 85 13.54 -5.21 -36.50
CA ASN A 85 14.08 -4.71 -37.78
C ASN A 85 15.58 -4.94 -37.90
N GLU A 86 16.38 -4.67 -36.86
CA GLU A 86 17.81 -4.95 -36.83
C GLU A 86 18.13 -6.43 -36.99
N ILE A 87 17.32 -7.30 -36.38
CA ILE A 87 17.44 -8.74 -36.51
C ILE A 87 17.11 -9.20 -37.93
N ALA A 88 16.10 -8.60 -38.57
CA ALA A 88 15.75 -8.92 -39.96
C ALA A 88 16.92 -8.53 -40.92
N GLU A 89 17.54 -7.39 -40.72
CA GLU A 89 18.73 -6.96 -41.46
C GLU A 89 19.92 -7.91 -41.20
N SER A 90 20.19 -8.22 -39.94
CA SER A 90 21.25 -9.18 -39.54
C SER A 90 21.08 -10.54 -40.20
N ARG A 91 19.82 -11.01 -40.33
CA ARG A 91 19.48 -12.26 -41.03
C ARG A 91 19.86 -12.24 -42.51
N LEU A 92 19.64 -11.13 -43.20
CA LEU A 92 20.05 -10.96 -44.58
C LEU A 92 21.57 -10.98 -44.73
N LEU A 93 22.27 -10.25 -43.84
CA LEU A 93 23.73 -10.17 -43.85
C LEU A 93 24.38 -11.54 -43.60
N ILE A 94 23.90 -12.30 -42.61
CA ILE A 94 24.46 -13.62 -42.34
C ILE A 94 24.12 -14.63 -43.44
N GLY A 95 22.95 -14.50 -44.07
CA GLY A 95 22.57 -15.30 -45.23
C GLY A 95 23.57 -15.08 -46.40
N GLY A 96 23.89 -13.85 -46.69
CA GLY A 96 24.92 -13.47 -47.69
C GLY A 96 26.30 -14.02 -47.33
N ALA A 97 26.69 -13.89 -46.05
CA ALA A 97 27.98 -14.42 -45.58
C ALA A 97 28.09 -15.94 -45.75
N VAL A 98 27.05 -16.69 -45.44
CA VAL A 98 27.00 -18.17 -45.65
C VAL A 98 27.17 -18.52 -47.13
N GLN A 99 26.50 -17.76 -48.04
CA GLN A 99 26.62 -17.94 -49.48
C GLN A 99 28.04 -17.70 -49.95
N HIS A 100 28.65 -16.57 -49.56
CA HIS A 100 30.03 -16.20 -49.97
C HIS A 100 31.08 -17.21 -49.44
N ILE A 101 30.91 -17.71 -48.22
CA ILE A 101 31.77 -18.79 -47.70
C ILE A 101 31.62 -20.08 -48.55
N GLY A 102 30.41 -20.41 -48.98
CA GLY A 102 30.18 -21.52 -49.89
C GLY A 102 30.87 -21.34 -51.23
N GLU A 103 30.80 -20.16 -51.85
CA GLU A 103 31.50 -19.82 -53.10
C GLU A 103 33.02 -19.88 -52.93
N LEU A 104 33.53 -19.37 -51.82
CA LEU A 104 34.98 -19.43 -51.52
C LEU A 104 35.45 -20.91 -51.35
N THR A 105 34.70 -21.70 -50.65
CA THR A 105 35.00 -23.14 -50.49
C THR A 105 35.06 -23.88 -51.82
N GLY A 106 34.10 -23.58 -52.72
CA GLY A 106 34.11 -24.09 -54.08
C GLY A 106 35.34 -23.67 -54.89
N ALA A 107 35.69 -22.37 -54.83
CA ALA A 107 36.86 -21.83 -55.53
C ALA A 107 38.19 -22.49 -55.06
N VAL A 108 38.32 -22.64 -53.71
CA VAL A 108 39.52 -23.32 -53.15
C VAL A 108 39.58 -24.78 -53.55
N SER A 109 38.46 -25.50 -53.60
CA SER A 109 38.40 -26.86 -54.11
C SER A 109 38.85 -27.00 -55.57
N HIS A 110 38.43 -26.07 -56.44
CA HIS A 110 38.88 -26.01 -57.82
C HIS A 110 40.38 -25.72 -57.95
N ILE A 111 40.93 -24.87 -57.09
CA ILE A 111 42.37 -24.63 -57.03
C ILE A 111 43.12 -25.93 -56.64
N GLN A 112 42.66 -26.70 -55.69
CA GLN A 112 43.26 -27.98 -55.32
C GLN A 112 43.28 -28.97 -56.45
N GLU A 113 42.16 -29.11 -57.17
CA GLU A 113 42.08 -29.99 -58.34
C GLU A 113 43.12 -29.61 -59.43
N ARG A 114 43.24 -28.30 -59.74
CA ARG A 114 44.19 -27.77 -60.72
C ARG A 114 45.66 -28.01 -60.27
N LEU A 115 45.94 -27.77 -58.98
CA LEU A 115 47.30 -28.04 -58.45
C LEU A 115 47.65 -29.54 -58.50
N ALA A 116 46.73 -30.43 -58.20
CA ALA A 116 46.94 -31.87 -58.32
C ALA A 116 47.21 -32.29 -59.78
N SER A 117 46.46 -31.72 -60.77
CA SER A 117 46.72 -31.91 -62.19
C SER A 117 48.10 -31.41 -62.57
N PHE A 118 48.43 -30.16 -62.10
CA PHE A 118 49.73 -29.55 -62.41
C PHE A 118 50.94 -30.39 -61.84
N SER A 119 50.79 -30.94 -60.65
CA SER A 119 51.78 -31.87 -60.05
C SER A 119 52.00 -33.10 -60.94
N THR A 120 50.87 -33.61 -61.49
CA THR A 120 50.95 -34.76 -62.43
C THR A 120 51.69 -34.43 -63.69
N LEU A 121 51.45 -33.25 -64.30
CA LEU A 121 52.16 -32.77 -65.48
C LEU A 121 53.66 -32.56 -65.24
N LEU A 122 54.03 -31.98 -64.09
CA LEU A 122 55.46 -31.83 -63.72
C LEU A 122 56.18 -33.17 -63.62
N LYS A 123 55.55 -34.20 -63.02
CA LYS A 123 56.08 -35.55 -63.01
C LYS A 123 56.29 -36.12 -64.42
N GLN A 124 55.42 -35.82 -65.37
CA GLN A 124 55.64 -36.19 -66.78
C GLN A 124 56.81 -35.43 -67.41
N VAL A 125 56.91 -34.10 -67.18
CA VAL A 125 58.07 -33.34 -67.68
C VAL A 125 59.37 -33.84 -67.14
N GLY A 126 59.39 -34.13 -65.80
CA GLY A 126 60.57 -34.75 -65.15
C GLY A 126 61.00 -36.07 -65.81
N ARG A 127 60.08 -37.00 -66.12
CA ARG A 127 60.34 -38.22 -66.82
C ARG A 127 60.86 -37.98 -68.24
N VAL A 128 60.35 -37.01 -68.96
CA VAL A 128 60.88 -36.69 -70.31
C VAL A 128 62.31 -36.15 -70.20
N ALA A 129 62.57 -35.27 -69.27
CA ALA A 129 63.96 -34.77 -69.03
C ALA A 129 64.95 -35.89 -68.67
N GLU A 130 64.55 -36.84 -67.82
CA GLU A 130 65.35 -37.99 -67.47
C GLU A 130 65.65 -38.91 -68.69
N THR A 131 64.66 -39.10 -69.59
CA THR A 131 64.82 -39.82 -70.86
C THR A 131 65.79 -39.10 -71.77
N ILE A 132 65.72 -37.79 -71.94
CA ILE A 132 66.61 -36.96 -72.74
C ILE A 132 68.07 -37.00 -72.18
N ASP A 133 68.20 -36.90 -70.81
CA ASP A 133 69.53 -37.08 -70.17
C ASP A 133 70.18 -38.43 -70.48
N THR A 134 69.35 -39.51 -70.50
CA THR A 134 69.81 -40.86 -70.82
C THR A 134 70.26 -40.91 -72.29
N ILE A 135 69.52 -40.37 -73.21
CA ILE A 135 69.90 -40.29 -74.65
C ILE A 135 71.18 -39.47 -74.84
N ALA A 136 71.27 -38.32 -74.12
CA ALA A 136 72.48 -37.48 -74.17
C ALA A 136 73.73 -38.22 -73.68
N ARG A 137 73.61 -38.96 -72.58
CA ARG A 137 74.70 -39.87 -72.07
C ARG A 137 75.07 -40.90 -73.09
N GLN A 138 74.12 -41.58 -73.75
CA GLN A 138 74.39 -42.55 -74.80
C GLN A 138 75.04 -41.89 -76.02
N THR A 139 74.57 -40.76 -76.42
CA THR A 139 75.09 -39.97 -77.54
C THR A 139 76.55 -39.58 -77.30
N ARG A 140 76.84 -39.12 -76.02
CA ARG A 140 78.17 -38.76 -75.61
C ARG A 140 79.11 -39.95 -75.65
N LEU A 141 78.70 -41.22 -75.20
CA LEU A 141 79.45 -42.43 -75.31
C LEU A 141 79.67 -42.82 -76.80
N LEU A 142 78.65 -42.75 -77.64
CA LEU A 142 78.81 -43.03 -79.08
C LEU A 142 79.82 -42.06 -79.76
N SER A 143 79.73 -40.75 -79.41
CA SER A 143 80.61 -39.73 -79.97
C SER A 143 82.08 -39.97 -79.46
N LEU A 144 82.22 -40.39 -78.17
CA LEU A 144 83.54 -40.79 -77.62
C LEU A 144 84.11 -41.96 -78.42
N ASN A 145 83.35 -42.98 -78.63
CA ASN A 145 83.74 -44.15 -79.46
C ASN A 145 84.10 -43.74 -80.93
N ALA A 146 83.30 -42.88 -81.54
CA ALA A 146 83.60 -42.34 -82.85
C ALA A 146 84.84 -41.46 -82.86
N SER A 147 85.10 -40.67 -81.79
CA SER A 147 86.35 -39.87 -81.66
C SER A 147 87.63 -40.78 -81.58
N ILE A 148 87.49 -41.92 -80.82
CA ILE A 148 88.53 -42.91 -80.69
C ILE A 148 88.83 -43.56 -82.04
N GLU A 149 87.78 -43.98 -82.75
CA GLU A 149 87.97 -44.67 -84.01
C GLU A 149 88.50 -43.69 -85.16
N ALA A 150 88.02 -42.45 -85.10
CA ALA A 150 88.56 -41.36 -85.96
C ALA A 150 90.06 -41.10 -85.70
N ALA A 151 90.52 -41.10 -84.46
CA ALA A 151 91.91 -40.97 -84.11
C ALA A 151 92.73 -42.23 -84.57
N ARG A 152 92.12 -43.43 -84.53
CA ARG A 152 92.69 -44.67 -85.00
C ARG A 152 92.87 -44.73 -86.52
N ALA A 153 92.02 -44.03 -87.29
CA ALA A 153 92.11 -43.92 -88.74
C ALA A 153 93.17 -42.87 -89.22
N GLY A 154 93.80 -42.15 -88.30
CA GLY A 154 94.93 -41.23 -88.64
C GLY A 154 94.44 -40.04 -89.49
N GLU A 155 95.21 -39.62 -90.54
CA GLU A 155 94.85 -38.49 -91.41
C GLU A 155 93.49 -38.61 -92.12
N ALA A 156 93.08 -39.89 -92.46
CA ALA A 156 91.79 -40.12 -93.10
C ALA A 156 90.59 -39.91 -92.19
N GLY A 157 90.80 -39.90 -90.86
CA GLY A 157 89.74 -39.70 -89.84
C GLY A 157 89.55 -38.24 -89.37
N ARG A 158 90.33 -37.31 -89.78
CA ARG A 158 90.39 -35.94 -89.27
C ARG A 158 89.01 -35.23 -89.32
N GLY A 159 88.27 -35.34 -90.48
CA GLY A 159 86.94 -34.76 -90.60
C GLY A 159 85.89 -35.39 -89.68
N PHE A 160 86.03 -36.70 -89.50
CA PHE A 160 85.13 -37.45 -88.55
C PHE A 160 85.45 -37.13 -87.07
N ALA A 161 86.69 -36.88 -86.74
CA ALA A 161 87.09 -36.47 -85.41
C ALA A 161 86.52 -35.14 -84.97
N VAL A 162 86.45 -34.15 -85.92
CA VAL A 162 85.79 -32.84 -85.67
C VAL A 162 84.28 -33.07 -85.44
N VAL A 163 83.62 -33.83 -86.30
CA VAL A 163 82.18 -34.08 -86.14
C VAL A 163 81.86 -34.84 -84.84
N ALA A 164 82.65 -35.80 -84.53
CA ALA A 164 82.51 -36.54 -83.24
C ALA A 164 82.77 -35.66 -82.04
N GLY A 165 83.75 -34.69 -82.15
CA GLY A 165 83.97 -33.66 -81.14
C GLY A 165 82.79 -32.73 -80.94
N GLU A 166 82.19 -32.32 -82.04
CA GLU A 166 80.98 -31.42 -81.99
C GLU A 166 79.76 -32.16 -81.47
N VAL A 167 79.52 -33.44 -81.85
CA VAL A 167 78.42 -34.24 -81.32
C VAL A 167 78.63 -34.51 -79.85
N LYS A 168 79.88 -34.69 -79.36
CA LYS A 168 80.18 -34.86 -77.93
C LYS A 168 79.90 -33.56 -77.18
N ALA A 169 80.23 -32.40 -77.68
CA ALA A 169 79.98 -31.08 -77.08
C ALA A 169 78.43 -30.82 -76.98
N LEU A 170 77.69 -31.11 -78.08
CA LEU A 170 76.26 -31.01 -78.12
C LEU A 170 75.54 -31.92 -77.15
N ALA A 171 76.07 -33.18 -76.99
CA ALA A 171 75.56 -34.15 -76.01
C ALA A 171 75.79 -33.65 -74.57
N GLU A 172 76.95 -33.04 -74.26
CA GLU A 172 77.17 -32.45 -72.95
C GLU A 172 76.32 -31.24 -72.64
N GLN A 173 76.11 -30.32 -73.67
CA GLN A 173 75.19 -29.19 -73.56
C GLN A 173 73.72 -29.67 -73.32
N THR A 174 73.34 -30.75 -74.05
CA THR A 174 72.02 -31.33 -73.87
C THR A 174 71.80 -31.89 -72.41
N ARG A 175 72.84 -32.56 -71.94
CA ARG A 175 72.88 -33.12 -70.56
C ARG A 175 72.78 -31.98 -69.52
N THR A 176 73.52 -30.90 -69.66
CA THR A 176 73.48 -29.71 -68.80
C THR A 176 72.03 -29.07 -68.77
N ALA A 177 71.45 -28.93 -69.98
CA ALA A 177 70.13 -28.43 -70.14
C ALA A 177 69.06 -29.28 -69.42
N THR A 178 69.19 -30.62 -69.56
CA THR A 178 68.22 -31.54 -68.91
C THR A 178 68.38 -31.57 -67.39
N VAL A 179 69.60 -31.43 -66.86
CA VAL A 179 69.85 -31.28 -65.40
C VAL A 179 69.12 -30.02 -64.90
N ASN A 180 69.27 -28.87 -65.59
CA ASN A 180 68.61 -27.65 -65.22
C ASN A 180 67.08 -27.72 -65.26
N ILE A 181 66.56 -28.44 -66.28
CA ILE A 181 65.10 -28.72 -66.34
C ILE A 181 64.66 -29.60 -65.13
N THR A 182 65.39 -30.63 -64.77
CA THR A 182 65.11 -31.53 -63.64
C THR A 182 65.10 -30.75 -62.34
N ASP A 183 66.07 -29.86 -62.11
CA ASP A 183 66.17 -29.06 -60.91
C ASP A 183 65.00 -28.02 -60.85
N THR A 184 64.67 -27.43 -62.00
CA THR A 184 63.50 -26.49 -62.08
C THR A 184 62.19 -27.24 -61.79
N VAL A 185 62.03 -28.45 -62.36
CA VAL A 185 60.81 -29.31 -62.13
C VAL A 185 60.72 -29.69 -60.66
N ARG A 186 61.85 -30.01 -60.02
CA ARG A 186 61.85 -30.32 -58.56
C ARG A 186 61.41 -29.09 -57.72
N ALA A 187 62.00 -27.92 -57.99
CA ALA A 187 61.67 -26.72 -57.27
C ALA A 187 60.20 -26.34 -57.48
N LEU A 188 59.67 -26.46 -58.66
CA LEU A 188 58.20 -26.27 -58.96
C LEU A 188 57.35 -27.29 -58.25
N GLY A 189 57.80 -28.55 -58.17
CA GLY A 189 57.12 -29.62 -57.45
C GLY A 189 56.98 -29.33 -55.94
N GLU A 190 58.04 -28.80 -55.32
CA GLU A 190 58.05 -28.37 -53.91
C GLU A 190 57.08 -27.19 -53.68
N GLN A 191 57.10 -26.19 -54.56
CA GLN A 191 56.15 -25.05 -54.48
C GLN A 191 54.69 -25.48 -54.61
N ILE A 192 54.38 -26.37 -55.55
CA ILE A 192 53.05 -26.90 -55.72
C ILE A 192 52.63 -27.71 -54.49
N GLY A 193 53.53 -28.51 -53.89
CA GLY A 193 53.27 -29.23 -52.65
C GLY A 193 52.91 -28.28 -51.49
N GLY A 194 53.61 -27.15 -51.39
CA GLY A 194 53.26 -26.06 -50.44
C GLY A 194 51.88 -25.49 -50.69
N LEU A 195 51.55 -25.12 -51.94
CA LEU A 195 50.27 -24.59 -52.35
C LEU A 195 49.11 -25.56 -52.12
N ILE A 196 49.28 -26.85 -52.32
CA ILE A 196 48.30 -27.90 -52.02
C ILE A 196 48.03 -27.94 -50.51
N LYS A 197 49.06 -27.85 -49.66
CA LYS A 197 48.88 -27.79 -48.23
C LYS A 197 48.14 -26.56 -47.77
N GLU A 198 48.58 -25.37 -48.25
CA GLU A 198 47.90 -24.10 -47.93
C GLU A 198 46.44 -24.08 -48.39
N SER A 199 46.14 -24.60 -49.57
CA SER A 199 44.77 -24.74 -50.07
C SER A 199 43.93 -25.69 -49.15
N GLY A 200 44.51 -26.77 -48.66
CA GLY A 200 43.88 -27.69 -47.68
C GLY A 200 43.56 -26.97 -46.36
N GLU A 201 44.46 -26.15 -45.86
CA GLU A 201 44.23 -25.34 -44.67
C GLU A 201 43.13 -24.29 -44.93
N ALA A 202 43.12 -23.65 -46.07
CA ALA A 202 42.08 -22.67 -46.48
C ALA A 202 40.69 -23.35 -46.54
N THR A 203 40.58 -24.56 -47.10
CA THR A 203 39.35 -25.35 -47.10
C THR A 203 38.83 -25.60 -45.69
N ARG A 204 39.74 -26.01 -44.78
CA ARG A 204 39.36 -26.27 -43.39
C ARG A 204 38.89 -24.99 -42.68
N HIS A 205 39.57 -23.85 -42.90
CA HIS A 205 39.17 -22.55 -42.36
C HIS A 205 37.79 -22.10 -42.89
N SER A 206 37.55 -22.26 -44.17
CA SER A 206 36.24 -21.97 -44.79
C SER A 206 35.14 -22.85 -44.20
N GLY A 207 35.38 -24.15 -43.97
CA GLY A 207 34.47 -25.05 -43.32
C GLY A 207 34.12 -24.59 -41.88
N ASN A 208 35.12 -24.25 -41.09
CA ASN A 208 34.88 -23.71 -39.75
C ASN A 208 34.08 -22.41 -39.74
N ALA A 209 34.38 -21.54 -40.69
CA ALA A 209 33.64 -20.27 -40.86
C ALA A 209 32.19 -20.51 -41.27
N ALA A 210 31.92 -21.45 -42.12
CA ALA A 210 30.55 -21.89 -42.52
C ALA A 210 29.77 -22.40 -41.32
N GLU A 211 30.36 -23.29 -40.52
CA GLU A 211 29.75 -23.80 -39.29
C GLU A 211 29.46 -22.68 -38.30
N GLY A 212 30.41 -21.75 -38.13
CA GLY A 212 30.23 -20.57 -37.28
C GLY A 212 29.07 -19.68 -37.75
N ALA A 213 28.97 -19.43 -39.04
CA ALA A 213 27.90 -18.64 -39.65
C ALA A 213 26.52 -19.29 -39.48
N GLU A 214 26.40 -20.63 -39.65
CA GLU A 214 25.15 -21.32 -39.40
C GLU A 214 24.75 -21.28 -37.91
N LYS A 215 25.69 -21.37 -36.99
CA LYS A 215 25.39 -21.17 -35.54
C LYS A 215 24.85 -19.75 -35.27
N VAL A 216 25.48 -18.73 -35.84
CA VAL A 216 25.01 -17.33 -35.73
C VAL A 216 23.61 -17.19 -36.31
N LYS A 217 23.33 -17.75 -37.48
CA LYS A 217 22.00 -17.76 -38.12
C LYS A 217 20.94 -18.36 -37.18
N GLY A 218 21.26 -19.46 -36.47
CA GLY A 218 20.39 -20.06 -35.47
C GLY A 218 20.12 -19.13 -34.27
N VAL A 219 21.13 -18.38 -33.82
CA VAL A 219 20.96 -17.37 -32.74
C VAL A 219 20.04 -16.25 -33.20
N ILE A 220 20.25 -15.71 -34.40
CA ILE A 220 19.43 -14.65 -34.99
C ILE A 220 17.95 -15.09 -35.08
N HIS A 221 17.70 -16.34 -35.49
CA HIS A 221 16.34 -16.86 -35.57
C HIS A 221 15.63 -16.89 -34.21
N ARG A 222 16.32 -17.44 -33.18
CA ARG A 222 15.77 -17.44 -31.82
C ARG A 222 15.54 -16.04 -31.26
N ALA A 223 16.43 -15.09 -31.56
CA ALA A 223 16.26 -13.69 -31.17
C ALA A 223 15.02 -13.07 -31.83
N HIS A 224 14.79 -13.33 -33.11
CA HIS A 224 13.59 -12.90 -33.84
C HIS A 224 12.30 -13.41 -33.17
N ASP A 225 12.26 -14.71 -32.85
CA ASP A 225 11.07 -15.31 -32.18
C ASP A 225 10.86 -14.72 -30.76
N ALA A 226 11.96 -14.45 -30.04
CA ALA A 226 11.90 -13.83 -28.73
C ALA A 226 11.29 -12.41 -28.81
N PHE A 227 11.73 -11.57 -29.74
CA PHE A 227 11.19 -10.23 -29.90
C PHE A 227 9.72 -10.22 -30.39
N ASN A 228 9.32 -11.14 -31.22
CA ASN A 228 7.92 -11.32 -31.59
C ASN A 228 7.05 -11.73 -30.39
N THR A 229 7.60 -12.51 -29.46
CA THR A 229 6.92 -12.87 -28.22
C THR A 229 6.81 -11.65 -27.30
N VAL A 230 7.91 -10.91 -27.09
CA VAL A 230 7.89 -9.64 -26.34
C VAL A 230 6.84 -8.68 -26.88
N GLY A 231 6.76 -8.51 -28.21
CA GLY A 231 5.73 -7.65 -28.83
C GLY A 231 4.31 -8.05 -28.44
N ARG A 232 3.98 -9.33 -28.51
CA ARG A 232 2.66 -9.84 -28.10
C ARG A 232 2.35 -9.64 -26.61
N GLU A 233 3.36 -9.85 -25.78
CA GLU A 233 3.23 -9.64 -24.31
C GLU A 233 2.97 -8.16 -23.99
N VAL A 234 3.67 -7.27 -24.68
CA VAL A 234 3.49 -5.83 -24.51
C VAL A 234 2.10 -5.37 -24.97
N ASP A 235 1.58 -5.93 -26.07
CA ASP A 235 0.21 -5.65 -26.52
C ASP A 235 -0.83 -6.12 -25.48
N ALA A 236 -0.61 -7.28 -24.86
CA ALA A 236 -1.46 -7.78 -23.77
C ALA A 236 -1.41 -6.86 -22.54
N ILE A 237 -0.22 -6.35 -22.16
CA ILE A 237 -0.07 -5.38 -21.07
C ILE A 237 -0.81 -4.08 -21.40
N ALA A 238 -0.68 -3.54 -22.61
CA ALA A 238 -1.35 -2.32 -23.03
C ALA A 238 -2.88 -2.46 -22.95
N LYS A 239 -3.42 -3.61 -23.38
CA LYS A 239 -4.84 -3.92 -23.26
C LYS A 239 -5.28 -3.99 -21.79
N ALA A 240 -4.57 -4.75 -20.95
CA ALA A 240 -4.90 -4.86 -19.52
C ALA A 240 -4.85 -3.51 -18.81
N THR A 241 -3.92 -2.63 -19.19
CA THR A 241 -3.82 -1.28 -18.66
C THR A 241 -5.01 -0.41 -19.05
N THR A 242 -5.52 -0.56 -20.28
CA THR A 242 -6.74 0.13 -20.72
C THR A 242 -7.96 -0.33 -19.93
N ASP A 243 -8.13 -1.64 -19.76
CA ASP A 243 -9.22 -2.23 -18.97
C ASP A 243 -9.15 -1.77 -17.50
N ASN A 244 -7.94 -1.68 -16.93
CA ASN A 244 -7.73 -1.16 -15.58
C ASN A 244 -8.08 0.33 -15.44
N LEU A 245 -7.76 1.16 -16.43
CA LEU A 245 -8.12 2.59 -16.42
C LEU A 245 -9.65 2.78 -16.44
N GLU A 246 -10.36 2.00 -17.22
CA GLU A 246 -11.83 1.99 -17.26
C GLU A 246 -12.44 1.55 -15.92
N ALA A 247 -11.86 0.50 -15.32
CA ALA A 247 -12.27 0.05 -13.97
C ALA A 247 -12.00 1.12 -12.90
N CYS A 248 -10.87 1.82 -12.97
CA CYS A 248 -10.56 2.93 -12.06
C CYS A 248 -11.54 4.10 -12.20
N ASP A 249 -11.91 4.47 -13.42
CA ASP A 249 -12.88 5.54 -13.69
C ASP A 249 -14.26 5.19 -13.12
N THR A 250 -14.70 3.94 -13.35
CA THR A 250 -15.93 3.42 -12.76
C THR A 250 -15.89 3.47 -11.22
N THR A 251 -14.77 3.05 -10.63
CA THR A 251 -14.58 3.06 -9.17
C THR A 251 -14.64 4.48 -8.61
N LEU A 252 -13.98 5.45 -9.26
CA LEU A 252 -14.00 6.85 -8.85
C LEU A 252 -15.43 7.43 -8.90
N SER A 253 -16.21 7.10 -9.94
CA SER A 253 -17.61 7.49 -10.03
C SER A 253 -18.44 6.93 -8.88
N GLN A 254 -18.31 5.64 -8.57
CA GLN A 254 -19.01 4.98 -7.46
C GLN A 254 -18.61 5.57 -6.10
N LEU A 255 -17.33 5.87 -5.88
CA LEU A 255 -16.85 6.52 -4.66
C LEU A 255 -17.44 7.93 -4.49
N SER A 256 -17.61 8.68 -5.56
CA SER A 256 -18.25 10.00 -5.54
C SER A 256 -19.74 9.91 -5.14
N GLU A 257 -20.46 8.92 -5.64
CA GLU A 257 -21.86 8.68 -5.24
C GLU A 257 -21.94 8.28 -3.76
N LEU A 258 -21.06 7.39 -3.30
CA LEU A 258 -21.00 6.97 -1.89
C LEU A 258 -20.68 8.14 -0.97
N ALA A 259 -19.71 8.98 -1.32
CA ALA A 259 -19.39 10.20 -0.55
C ALA A 259 -20.60 11.13 -0.41
N THR A 260 -21.36 11.31 -1.47
CA THR A 260 -22.61 12.08 -1.47
C THR A 260 -23.66 11.44 -0.55
N GLY A 261 -23.79 10.11 -0.59
CA GLY A 261 -24.69 9.36 0.29
C GLY A 261 -24.34 9.48 1.77
N VAL A 262 -23.05 9.46 2.11
CA VAL A 262 -22.56 9.67 3.47
C VAL A 262 -22.84 11.09 3.97
N GLU A 263 -22.64 12.10 3.15
CA GLU A 263 -22.95 13.50 3.50
C GLU A 263 -24.45 13.70 3.77
N LEU A 264 -25.29 13.08 2.94
CA LEU A 264 -26.75 13.08 3.16
C LEU A 264 -27.12 12.36 4.46
N SER A 265 -26.49 11.21 4.74
CA SER A 265 -26.67 10.45 5.97
C SER A 265 -26.30 11.27 7.20
N SER A 266 -25.13 11.93 7.18
CA SER A 266 -24.68 12.84 8.24
C SER A 266 -25.69 13.96 8.49
N THR A 267 -26.23 14.56 7.42
CA THR A 267 -27.25 15.60 7.52
C THR A 267 -28.55 15.08 8.13
N ASN A 268 -28.97 13.87 7.76
CA ASN A 268 -30.19 13.27 8.30
C ASN A 268 -30.02 12.87 9.78
N LEU A 269 -28.84 12.36 10.17
CA LEU A 269 -28.53 12.06 11.58
C LEU A 269 -28.58 13.32 12.43
N ARG A 270 -27.98 14.43 11.99
CA ARG A 270 -28.08 15.72 12.70
C ARG A 270 -29.52 16.20 12.86
N LYS A 271 -30.35 16.07 11.82
CA LYS A 271 -31.79 16.40 11.92
C LYS A 271 -32.54 15.48 12.87
N ALA A 272 -32.17 14.21 12.93
CA ALA A 272 -32.75 13.24 13.87
C ALA A 272 -32.37 13.59 15.31
N ASP A 273 -31.11 13.96 15.55
CA ASP A 273 -30.62 14.42 16.84
C ASP A 273 -31.36 15.68 17.32
N GLU A 274 -31.50 16.68 16.50
CA GLU A 274 -32.30 17.89 16.80
C GLU A 274 -33.76 17.57 17.16
N ARG A 275 -34.34 16.54 16.53
CA ARG A 275 -35.73 16.10 16.84
C ARG A 275 -35.79 15.37 18.17
N LEU A 276 -34.83 14.49 18.43
CA LEU A 276 -34.72 13.76 19.70
C LEU A 276 -34.53 14.74 20.86
N GLU A 277 -33.71 15.75 20.72
CA GLU A 277 -33.52 16.78 21.73
C GLU A 277 -34.87 17.51 22.05
N ARG A 278 -35.67 17.84 21.03
CA ARG A 278 -36.97 18.43 21.24
C ARG A 278 -37.95 17.49 21.94
N LEU A 279 -37.94 16.20 21.59
CA LEU A 279 -38.79 15.20 22.22
C LEU A 279 -38.41 14.95 23.68
N LEU A 280 -37.11 14.89 23.99
CA LEU A 280 -36.60 14.82 25.35
C LEU A 280 -37.05 16.03 26.19
N ALA A 281 -36.89 17.24 25.65
CA ALA A 281 -37.31 18.46 26.31
C ALA A 281 -38.84 18.49 26.55
N LEU A 282 -39.63 18.00 25.60
CA LEU A 282 -41.07 17.88 25.76
C LEU A 282 -41.44 16.88 26.88
N SER A 283 -40.78 15.72 26.92
CA SER A 283 -40.96 14.70 27.97
C SER A 283 -40.61 15.27 29.35
N GLU A 284 -39.47 15.95 29.48
CA GLU A 284 -39.04 16.62 30.71
C GLU A 284 -40.04 17.67 31.19
N ASN A 285 -40.52 18.54 30.28
CA ASN A 285 -41.51 19.56 30.59
C ASN A 285 -42.86 18.99 31.03
N LEU A 286 -43.32 17.87 30.42
CA LEU A 286 -44.55 17.19 30.82
C LEU A 286 -44.44 16.59 32.23
N ILE A 287 -43.32 15.98 32.58
CA ILE A 287 -43.06 15.45 33.92
C ILE A 287 -43.02 16.60 34.93
N GLU A 288 -42.37 17.71 34.62
CA GLU A 288 -42.35 18.92 35.47
C GLU A 288 -43.79 19.45 35.72
N PHE A 289 -44.57 19.62 34.65
CA PHE A 289 -45.95 20.06 34.72
C PHE A 289 -46.82 19.16 35.61
N ILE A 290 -46.66 17.81 35.50
CA ILE A 290 -47.36 16.86 36.33
C ILE A 290 -46.91 16.99 37.81
N ALA A 291 -45.63 17.15 38.06
CA ALA A 291 -45.12 17.29 39.43
C ALA A 291 -45.60 18.60 40.08
N GLU A 292 -45.71 19.70 39.32
CA GLU A 292 -46.26 21.01 39.76
C GLU A 292 -47.77 20.95 40.02
N SER A 293 -48.50 20.04 39.37
CA SER A 293 -49.97 19.90 39.55
C SER A 293 -50.36 19.39 40.96
N GLY A 294 -49.40 19.00 41.78
CA GLY A 294 -49.64 18.47 43.11
C GLY A 294 -50.07 17.00 43.18
N VAL A 295 -50.16 16.34 42.02
CA VAL A 295 -50.46 14.90 41.95
C VAL A 295 -49.23 14.09 42.36
N GLU A 296 -49.42 13.15 43.29
CA GLU A 296 -48.35 12.25 43.70
C GLU A 296 -48.00 11.25 42.58
N THR A 297 -46.74 11.21 42.23
CA THR A 297 -46.14 10.30 41.25
C THR A 297 -45.04 9.49 41.89
N ASP A 298 -44.50 8.46 41.19
CA ASP A 298 -43.34 7.67 41.63
C ASP A 298 -42.10 8.51 41.93
N ASP A 299 -42.00 9.71 41.33
CA ASP A 299 -40.90 10.63 41.49
C ASP A 299 -41.07 11.65 42.62
N THR A 300 -42.29 11.87 43.09
CA THR A 300 -42.64 12.92 44.11
C THR A 300 -41.82 12.81 45.38
N ALA A 301 -41.60 11.60 45.91
CA ALA A 301 -40.82 11.39 47.12
C ALA A 301 -39.36 11.81 46.92
N ILE A 302 -38.76 11.47 45.75
CA ILE A 302 -37.38 11.83 45.39
C ILE A 302 -37.23 13.33 45.12
N ILE A 303 -38.25 13.96 44.48
CA ILE A 303 -38.30 15.41 44.26
C ILE A 303 -38.29 16.17 45.60
N ARG A 304 -39.17 15.81 46.54
CA ARG A 304 -39.19 16.40 47.88
C ARG A 304 -37.85 16.28 48.61
N LEU A 305 -37.27 15.10 48.57
CA LEU A 305 -35.97 14.78 49.18
C LEU A 305 -34.85 15.65 48.59
N GLY A 306 -34.78 15.80 47.25
CA GLY A 306 -33.75 16.61 46.60
C GLY A 306 -33.88 18.10 46.86
N VAL A 307 -35.13 18.64 46.82
CA VAL A 307 -35.39 20.06 47.12
C VAL A 307 -35.03 20.38 48.57
N GLU A 308 -35.40 19.52 49.52
CA GLU A 308 -35.09 19.73 50.94
C GLU A 308 -33.58 19.63 51.22
N ALA A 309 -32.89 18.69 50.58
CA ALA A 309 -31.45 18.57 50.67
C ALA A 309 -30.73 19.81 50.12
N ALA A 310 -31.10 20.31 48.96
CA ALA A 310 -30.55 21.53 48.40
C ALA A 310 -30.71 22.75 49.32
N LYS A 311 -31.88 22.92 49.95
CA LYS A 311 -32.15 23.97 50.93
C LYS A 311 -31.25 23.81 52.18
N ARG A 312 -31.09 22.57 52.67
CA ARG A 312 -30.27 22.27 53.85
C ARG A 312 -28.79 22.57 53.55
N ILE A 313 -28.28 22.24 52.32
CA ILE A 313 -26.93 22.57 51.92
C ILE A 313 -26.74 24.09 51.79
N SER A 314 -27.72 24.80 51.21
CA SER A 314 -27.72 26.28 51.15
C SER A 314 -27.56 26.88 52.53
N THR A 315 -28.41 26.47 53.50
CA THR A 315 -28.39 26.98 54.89
C THR A 315 -27.05 26.65 55.54
N GLU A 316 -26.49 25.46 55.39
CA GLU A 316 -25.21 25.10 55.99
C GLU A 316 -24.02 25.89 55.40
N PHE A 317 -24.02 26.13 54.08
CA PHE A 317 -22.99 26.95 53.45
C PHE A 317 -23.06 28.41 53.93
N GLU A 318 -24.24 28.97 54.06
CA GLU A 318 -24.45 30.34 54.61
C GLU A 318 -24.04 30.39 56.08
N ALA A 319 -24.39 29.40 56.89
CA ALA A 319 -23.98 29.32 58.29
C ALA A 319 -22.47 29.21 58.42
N ALA A 320 -21.81 28.41 57.58
CA ALA A 320 -20.34 28.29 57.56
C ALA A 320 -19.64 29.60 57.17
N ILE A 321 -20.20 30.36 56.25
CA ILE A 321 -19.71 31.71 55.89
C ILE A 321 -19.84 32.63 57.10
N ASN A 322 -20.99 32.62 57.76
CA ASN A 322 -21.22 33.48 58.95
C ASN A 322 -20.29 33.07 60.14
N ARG A 323 -19.92 31.80 60.27
CA ARG A 323 -18.93 31.33 61.27
C ARG A 323 -17.47 31.61 60.87
N GLY A 324 -17.24 32.12 59.64
CA GLY A 324 -15.88 32.40 59.15
C GLY A 324 -15.10 31.14 58.70
N GLU A 325 -15.74 29.99 58.55
CA GLU A 325 -15.09 28.74 58.13
C GLU A 325 -14.69 28.76 56.64
N ILE A 326 -15.44 29.49 55.84
CA ILE A 326 -15.16 29.73 54.41
C ILE A 326 -15.67 31.12 54.02
N THR A 327 -15.04 31.74 53.01
CA THR A 327 -15.51 33.02 52.47
C THR A 327 -16.30 32.78 51.17
N MET A 328 -17.19 33.71 50.81
CA MET A 328 -17.87 33.68 49.52
C MET A 328 -16.90 33.53 48.35
N ALA A 329 -15.79 34.26 48.35
CA ALA A 329 -14.78 34.19 47.29
C ALA A 329 -14.17 32.78 47.12
N ARG A 330 -13.90 32.11 48.25
CA ARG A 330 -13.36 30.74 48.23
C ARG A 330 -14.43 29.69 47.82
N LEU A 331 -15.67 29.84 48.30
CA LEU A 331 -16.76 28.94 48.00
C LEU A 331 -17.14 28.97 46.49
N PHE A 332 -16.93 30.11 45.82
CA PHE A 332 -17.19 30.31 44.42
C PHE A 332 -15.89 30.34 43.58
N ASP A 333 -14.81 29.70 44.05
CA ASP A 333 -13.54 29.59 43.32
C ASP A 333 -13.69 28.63 42.09
N GLU A 334 -13.40 29.14 40.92
CA GLU A 334 -13.45 28.38 39.66
C GLU A 334 -12.04 28.05 39.13
N ARG A 335 -11.00 28.20 39.97
CA ARG A 335 -9.61 27.84 39.63
C ARG A 335 -9.41 26.35 39.87
N TYR A 336 -9.50 25.57 38.82
CA TYR A 336 -9.32 24.12 38.85
C TYR A 336 -7.86 23.76 38.71
N ARG A 337 -7.23 23.31 39.80
CA ARG A 337 -5.83 22.86 39.84
C ARG A 337 -5.78 21.37 39.60
N GLU A 338 -5.23 20.96 38.44
CA GLU A 338 -5.13 19.54 38.07
C GLU A 338 -4.32 18.73 39.10
N ILE A 339 -4.78 17.55 39.44
CA ILE A 339 -4.04 16.57 40.25
C ILE A 339 -3.22 15.70 39.27
N PRO A 340 -1.87 15.81 39.31
CA PRO A 340 -1.01 15.08 38.38
C PRO A 340 -1.22 13.56 38.47
N GLY A 341 -1.13 12.88 37.32
CA GLY A 341 -1.18 11.42 37.24
C GLY A 341 -2.56 10.82 37.40
N THR A 342 -3.63 11.62 37.30
CA THR A 342 -5.02 11.13 37.34
C THR A 342 -5.60 10.92 35.94
N ASP A 343 -6.26 9.77 35.73
CA ASP A 343 -7.00 9.46 34.51
C ASP A 343 -8.29 8.70 34.85
N PRO A 344 -9.50 9.26 34.63
CA PRO A 344 -9.79 10.62 34.16
C PRO A 344 -9.24 11.72 35.08
N LYS A 345 -8.94 12.89 34.50
CA LYS A 345 -8.37 14.04 35.23
C LYS A 345 -9.22 14.47 36.42
N GLN A 346 -8.55 14.69 37.56
CA GLN A 346 -9.15 15.23 38.76
C GLN A 346 -8.53 16.60 39.10
N TYR A 347 -9.28 17.42 39.81
CA TYR A 347 -8.92 18.79 40.11
C TYR A 347 -9.17 19.16 41.59
N LEU A 348 -8.44 20.13 42.11
CA LEU A 348 -8.64 20.75 43.43
C LEU A 348 -9.12 22.18 43.25
N THR A 349 -10.03 22.59 44.12
CA THR A 349 -10.48 23.97 44.30
C THR A 349 -10.26 24.42 45.74
N ASP A 350 -10.39 25.73 46.02
CA ASP A 350 -10.17 26.24 47.35
C ASP A 350 -11.25 25.81 48.37
N TYR A 351 -12.38 25.24 47.91
CA TYR A 351 -13.48 24.78 48.76
C TYR A 351 -13.56 23.26 48.90
N VAL A 352 -12.72 22.47 48.24
CA VAL A 352 -12.84 21.01 48.23
C VAL A 352 -12.78 20.37 49.61
N GLN A 353 -11.87 20.86 50.48
CA GLN A 353 -11.74 20.38 51.88
C GLN A 353 -12.97 20.73 52.72
N PHE A 354 -13.58 21.89 52.47
CA PHE A 354 -14.82 22.31 53.10
C PHE A 354 -15.99 21.42 52.70
N THR A 355 -16.17 21.17 51.40
CA THR A 355 -17.23 20.29 50.87
C THR A 355 -17.06 18.85 51.32
N ASP A 356 -15.81 18.33 51.42
CA ASP A 356 -15.54 16.96 51.91
C ASP A 356 -15.95 16.78 53.38
N ARG A 357 -16.02 17.86 54.17
CA ARG A 357 -16.47 17.84 55.55
C ARG A 357 -18.00 18.03 55.67
N VAL A 358 -18.54 18.97 54.91
CA VAL A 358 -19.95 19.42 55.12
C VAL A 358 -20.95 18.59 54.33
N LEU A 359 -20.63 18.13 53.13
CA LEU A 359 -21.59 17.44 52.27
C LEU A 359 -21.92 15.98 52.67
N PRO A 360 -20.96 15.12 53.06
CA PRO A 360 -21.24 13.73 53.40
C PRO A 360 -22.31 13.52 54.48
N PRO A 361 -22.36 14.29 55.58
CA PRO A 361 -23.42 14.18 56.59
C PRO A 361 -24.82 14.49 56.06
N ILE A 362 -24.94 15.21 54.94
CA ILE A 362 -26.20 15.54 54.29
C ILE A 362 -26.54 14.53 53.19
N GLN A 363 -25.60 14.26 52.29
CA GLN A 363 -25.86 13.49 51.07
C GLN A 363 -25.84 11.98 51.27
N ASP A 364 -24.99 11.42 52.17
CA ASP A 364 -24.83 9.96 52.29
C ASP A 364 -26.03 9.27 52.96
N PRO A 365 -26.71 9.84 53.95
CA PRO A 365 -27.96 9.25 54.48
C PRO A 365 -29.07 9.20 53.40
N LEU A 366 -29.17 10.19 52.52
CA LEU A 366 -30.18 10.28 51.49
C LEU A 366 -30.01 9.20 50.43
N ARG A 367 -28.77 8.78 50.16
CA ARG A 367 -28.48 7.64 49.27
C ARG A 367 -29.20 6.34 49.67
N LYS A 368 -29.52 6.21 50.96
CA LYS A 368 -30.19 5.01 51.54
C LYS A 368 -31.70 5.21 51.73
N ALA A 369 -32.23 6.39 51.46
CA ALA A 369 -33.63 6.73 51.72
C ALA A 369 -34.63 6.02 50.76
N ASP A 370 -34.19 5.71 49.54
CA ASP A 370 -34.95 4.96 48.54
C ASP A 370 -34.00 3.99 47.79
N PRO A 371 -34.36 2.69 47.63
CA PRO A 371 -33.49 1.69 46.99
C PRO A 371 -33.18 1.98 45.52
N ARG A 372 -33.97 2.81 44.86
CA ARG A 372 -33.73 3.27 43.47
C ARG A 372 -32.57 4.23 43.38
N ILE A 373 -32.27 4.99 44.44
CA ILE A 373 -31.24 6.03 44.40
C ILE A 373 -29.85 5.40 44.24
N VAL A 374 -29.14 5.83 43.21
CA VAL A 374 -27.79 5.39 42.88
C VAL A 374 -26.74 6.35 43.46
N PHE A 375 -27.02 7.65 43.41
CA PHE A 375 -26.14 8.67 44.00
C PHE A 375 -26.93 9.92 44.44
N CYS A 376 -26.37 10.60 45.45
CA CYS A 376 -26.83 11.90 45.91
C CYS A 376 -25.60 12.82 46.08
N VAL A 377 -25.46 13.91 45.32
CA VAL A 377 -24.26 14.72 45.29
C VAL A 377 -24.57 16.19 45.06
N ALA A 378 -23.74 17.07 45.63
CA ALA A 378 -23.75 18.50 45.29
C ALA A 378 -22.70 18.81 44.23
N TRP A 379 -23.10 19.49 43.16
CA TRP A 379 -22.28 19.91 42.04
C TRP A 379 -22.18 21.42 42.01
N ALA A 380 -20.98 21.95 41.76
CA ALA A 380 -20.81 23.37 41.50
C ALA A 380 -21.27 23.74 40.08
N LYS A 381 -21.65 25.00 39.88
CA LYS A 381 -22.24 25.51 38.64
C LYS A 381 -21.42 25.24 37.36
N GLY A 382 -20.09 25.21 37.49
CA GLY A 382 -19.17 24.89 36.36
C GLY A 382 -19.06 23.40 36.01
N GLY A 383 -19.94 22.54 36.53
CA GLY A 383 -19.87 21.08 36.27
C GLY A 383 -18.85 20.36 37.13
N TYR A 384 -18.27 21.04 38.12
CA TYR A 384 -17.31 20.43 39.04
C TYR A 384 -17.98 19.68 40.17
N LEU A 385 -17.60 18.43 40.36
CA LEU A 385 -18.09 17.55 41.43
C LEU A 385 -17.03 17.43 42.53
N PRO A 386 -17.06 18.29 43.57
CA PRO A 386 -16.01 18.32 44.60
C PRO A 386 -15.99 17.01 45.42
N THR A 387 -17.17 16.57 45.88
CA THR A 387 -17.34 15.46 46.83
C THR A 387 -18.42 14.52 46.33
N HIS A 388 -18.14 13.21 46.32
CA HIS A 388 -19.10 12.20 45.92
C HIS A 388 -19.42 11.24 47.06
N ASN A 389 -20.46 10.39 46.93
CA ASN A 389 -20.71 9.31 47.87
C ASN A 389 -19.49 8.35 47.93
N PRO A 390 -19.27 7.67 49.06
CA PRO A 390 -18.07 6.85 49.30
C PRO A 390 -17.83 5.74 48.26
N GLU A 391 -18.90 5.20 47.67
CA GLU A 391 -18.83 4.16 46.63
C GLU A 391 -18.13 4.69 45.35
N TYR A 392 -18.25 5.97 45.06
CA TYR A 392 -17.74 6.65 43.84
C TYR A 392 -16.62 7.64 44.13
N SER A 393 -16.04 7.62 45.33
CA SER A 393 -14.91 8.44 45.76
C SER A 393 -13.66 7.61 46.04
N LYS A 394 -13.50 6.48 45.33
CA LYS A 394 -12.35 5.59 45.52
C LYS A 394 -11.08 6.25 44.95
N PRO A 395 -9.90 6.01 45.57
CA PRO A 395 -8.64 6.40 44.96
C PRO A 395 -8.48 5.79 43.57
N GLN A 396 -7.90 6.52 42.63
CA GLN A 396 -7.66 6.02 41.30
C GLN A 396 -6.61 4.89 41.28
N GLY A 397 -6.86 3.86 40.47
CA GLY A 397 -5.94 2.78 40.15
C GLY A 397 -5.32 2.94 38.76
N LYS A 398 -4.77 1.84 38.25
CA LYS A 398 -4.14 1.80 36.93
C LYS A 398 -5.11 1.66 35.76
N ASP A 399 -6.37 1.28 36.04
CA ASP A 399 -7.39 1.05 35.00
C ASP A 399 -8.27 2.30 34.85
N PRO A 400 -8.16 3.03 33.72
CA PRO A 400 -8.98 4.23 33.47
C PRO A 400 -10.49 3.94 33.43
N ALA A 401 -10.92 2.77 32.95
CA ALA A 401 -12.33 2.42 32.92
C ALA A 401 -12.89 2.22 34.33
N TRP A 402 -12.15 1.56 35.19
CA TRP A 402 -12.52 1.41 36.59
C TRP A 402 -12.53 2.77 37.30
N ASN A 403 -11.52 3.62 37.05
CA ASN A 403 -11.45 4.99 37.60
C ASN A 403 -12.67 5.82 37.17
N ALA A 404 -13.06 5.74 35.89
CA ALA A 404 -14.24 6.42 35.35
C ALA A 404 -15.53 6.02 36.09
N ALA A 405 -15.66 4.76 36.49
CA ALA A 405 -16.80 4.24 37.21
C ALA A 405 -16.82 4.59 38.71
N TYR A 406 -15.66 4.49 39.40
CA TYR A 406 -15.59 4.49 40.86
C TYR A 406 -14.83 5.65 41.50
N SER A 407 -14.13 6.47 40.71
CA SER A 407 -13.37 7.65 41.15
C SER A 407 -13.92 8.92 40.48
N ARG A 408 -15.12 9.30 40.89
CA ARG A 408 -15.88 10.36 40.22
C ARG A 408 -15.82 11.73 40.89
N ASN A 409 -15.38 11.80 42.15
CA ASN A 409 -15.17 13.05 42.88
C ASN A 409 -14.03 13.86 42.25
N ARG A 410 -14.04 15.17 42.46
CA ARG A 410 -12.99 16.12 41.98
C ARG A 410 -12.85 16.18 40.45
N ARG A 411 -13.89 15.78 39.72
CA ARG A 411 -13.91 15.81 38.25
C ARG A 411 -14.77 16.94 37.73
N LEU A 412 -14.45 17.38 36.52
CA LEU A 412 -15.28 18.27 35.70
C LEU A 412 -16.09 17.41 34.73
N PHE A 413 -17.37 17.76 34.57
CA PHE A 413 -18.30 17.16 33.63
C PHE A 413 -18.97 18.29 32.84
N ASP A 414 -19.13 18.10 31.55
CA ASP A 414 -19.65 19.09 30.60
C ASP A 414 -20.77 18.57 29.70
N ASP A 415 -21.31 17.39 30.03
CA ASP A 415 -22.42 16.80 29.27
C ASP A 415 -23.70 17.67 29.31
N ARG A 416 -24.63 17.37 28.39
CA ARG A 416 -25.89 18.09 28.25
C ARG A 416 -26.68 18.19 29.58
N ALA A 417 -26.70 17.11 30.37
CA ALA A 417 -27.43 17.10 31.63
C ALA A 417 -26.82 18.10 32.61
N VAL A 418 -25.50 18.17 32.67
CA VAL A 418 -24.77 19.13 33.53
C VAL A 418 -25.04 20.57 33.11
N GLN A 419 -25.04 20.87 31.80
CA GLN A 419 -25.32 22.22 31.31
C GLN A 419 -26.74 22.68 31.67
N LYS A 420 -27.74 21.83 31.56
CA LYS A 420 -29.12 22.13 31.97
C LYS A 420 -29.24 22.36 33.49
N VAL A 421 -28.55 21.53 34.29
CA VAL A 421 -28.50 21.70 35.74
C VAL A 421 -27.88 23.04 36.15
N ALA A 422 -26.79 23.44 35.46
CA ALA A 422 -26.10 24.71 35.70
C ALA A 422 -26.98 25.95 35.34
N ALA A 423 -27.87 25.81 34.42
CA ALA A 423 -28.80 26.86 33.99
C ALA A 423 -30.11 26.87 34.80
N ASN A 424 -30.45 25.80 35.54
CA ASN A 424 -31.73 25.69 36.22
C ASN A 424 -31.83 26.61 37.44
N THR A 425 -32.84 27.44 37.47
CA THR A 425 -33.21 28.29 38.62
C THR A 425 -34.56 27.92 39.21
N LYS A 426 -35.32 26.98 38.64
CA LYS A 426 -36.55 26.46 39.16
C LYS A 426 -36.31 25.57 40.40
N PRO A 427 -37.32 25.35 41.26
CA PRO A 427 -37.18 24.54 42.47
C PRO A 427 -36.53 23.17 42.25
N PHE A 428 -36.84 22.59 41.09
CA PHE A 428 -36.22 21.32 40.65
C PHE A 428 -36.22 21.25 39.12
N LEU A 429 -35.36 20.35 38.59
CA LEU A 429 -35.35 19.89 37.19
C LEU A 429 -35.22 18.37 37.22
N LEU A 430 -36.08 17.68 36.48
CA LEU A 430 -36.02 16.22 36.34
C LEU A 430 -35.67 15.88 34.91
N GLN A 431 -34.59 15.16 34.75
CA GLN A 431 -34.03 14.76 33.45
C GLN A 431 -33.90 13.25 33.37
N THR A 432 -33.85 12.74 32.15
CA THR A 432 -33.41 11.38 31.88
C THR A 432 -32.08 11.44 31.15
N TYR A 433 -31.10 10.67 31.58
CA TYR A 433 -29.80 10.67 30.94
C TYR A 433 -29.13 9.29 30.97
N ARG A 434 -28.19 9.12 30.07
CA ARG A 434 -27.39 7.90 29.91
C ARG A 434 -26.07 8.10 30.68
N ARG A 435 -25.94 7.44 31.85
CA ARG A 435 -24.74 7.53 32.68
C ARG A 435 -23.64 6.62 32.13
N ASP A 436 -22.50 7.19 31.80
CA ASP A 436 -21.30 6.45 31.45
C ASP A 436 -20.72 5.77 32.71
N MET A 437 -20.60 4.44 32.63
CA MET A 437 -20.01 3.59 33.69
C MET A 437 -18.56 3.20 33.37
N GLY A 438 -17.98 3.71 32.29
CA GLY A 438 -16.67 3.34 31.80
C GLY A 438 -16.67 2.09 30.90
N GLY A 439 -15.67 1.97 30.01
CA GLY A 439 -15.54 0.82 29.11
C GLY A 439 -16.69 0.65 28.11
N GLY A 440 -17.36 1.73 27.70
CA GLY A 440 -18.49 1.70 26.77
C GLY A 440 -19.81 1.18 27.40
N LYS A 441 -19.86 1.05 28.72
CA LYS A 441 -21.07 0.62 29.43
C LYS A 441 -21.86 1.82 29.92
N PHE A 442 -23.12 1.89 29.56
CA PHE A 442 -24.03 2.94 29.97
C PHE A 442 -25.21 2.40 30.76
N VAL A 443 -25.72 3.23 31.68
CA VAL A 443 -26.94 2.94 32.48
C VAL A 443 -27.89 4.12 32.34
N LEU A 444 -29.11 3.85 31.91
CA LEU A 444 -30.17 4.85 31.83
C LEU A 444 -30.68 5.16 33.24
N MET A 445 -30.79 6.44 33.55
CA MET A 445 -31.18 6.93 34.87
C MET A 445 -32.05 8.17 34.77
N LYS A 446 -32.91 8.38 35.77
CA LYS A 446 -33.47 9.68 36.06
C LYS A 446 -32.53 10.47 36.95
N ASP A 447 -32.46 11.76 36.72
CA ASP A 447 -31.63 12.71 37.45
C ASP A 447 -32.47 13.90 37.90
N LEU A 448 -32.74 13.96 39.15
CA LEU A 448 -33.31 15.12 39.80
C LEU A 448 -32.19 16.10 40.15
N SER A 449 -32.35 17.36 39.87
CA SER A 449 -31.50 18.43 40.34
C SER A 449 -32.28 19.55 40.97
N SER A 450 -31.79 20.09 42.10
CA SER A 450 -32.37 21.28 42.78
C SER A 450 -31.27 22.30 43.03
N PRO A 451 -31.50 23.61 42.73
CA PRO A 451 -30.48 24.63 42.85
C PRO A 451 -30.05 24.87 44.29
N ILE A 452 -28.75 25.00 44.51
CA ILE A 452 -28.14 25.44 45.78
C ILE A 452 -27.83 26.93 45.68
N MET A 453 -28.61 27.72 46.43
CA MET A 453 -28.47 29.18 46.47
C MET A 453 -27.69 29.56 47.77
N VAL A 454 -26.72 30.43 47.67
CA VAL A 454 -25.92 30.89 48.81
C VAL A 454 -25.87 32.41 48.78
N ASN A 455 -26.49 33.07 49.77
CA ASN A 455 -26.65 34.52 49.82
C ASN A 455 -27.16 35.10 48.48
N GLY A 456 -28.19 34.46 47.92
CA GLY A 456 -28.78 34.87 46.66
C GLY A 456 -28.00 34.55 45.38
N ARG A 457 -26.82 33.95 45.48
CA ARG A 457 -26.00 33.49 44.32
C ARG A 457 -26.17 32.00 44.07
N HIS A 458 -26.35 31.62 42.84
CA HIS A 458 -26.41 30.24 42.43
C HIS A 458 -25.01 29.59 42.47
N TRP A 459 -24.77 28.71 43.50
CA TRP A 459 -23.53 27.98 43.65
C TRP A 459 -23.44 26.75 42.75
N GLY A 460 -24.55 26.05 42.60
CA GLY A 460 -24.65 24.82 41.88
C GLY A 460 -25.96 24.09 42.15
N ALA A 461 -25.98 22.78 42.12
CA ALA A 461 -27.19 22.02 42.37
C ALA A 461 -26.93 20.74 43.18
N PHE A 462 -27.91 20.34 44.00
CA PHE A 462 -27.96 19.00 44.56
C PHE A 462 -28.64 18.06 43.58
N ARG A 463 -27.97 16.97 43.22
CA ARG A 463 -28.43 15.99 42.23
C ARG A 463 -28.68 14.66 42.88
N VAL A 464 -29.78 14.02 42.48
CA VAL A 464 -30.16 12.67 42.86
C VAL A 464 -30.37 11.82 41.64
N GLY A 465 -29.40 10.95 41.37
CA GLY A 465 -29.51 9.97 40.27
C GLY A 465 -30.19 8.68 40.77
N TYR A 466 -31.23 8.26 40.06
CA TYR A 466 -31.99 7.07 40.47
C TYR A 466 -32.49 6.26 39.27
N ARG A 467 -32.75 4.96 39.52
CA ARG A 467 -33.28 4.09 38.47
C ARG A 467 -34.77 4.33 38.28
N HIS A 468 -35.21 4.28 37.04
CA HIS A 468 -36.64 4.15 36.73
C HIS A 468 -37.14 2.78 37.26
N LYS A 469 -38.40 2.70 37.70
CA LYS A 469 -39.06 1.44 38.09
C LYS A 469 -39.21 0.52 36.88
#